data_dab44f3bfa0c901340761a0eaa28718d
#
_entry.id   dab44f3bfa0c901340761a0eaa28718d
#
_cell.length_a   1.000
_cell.length_b   1.000
_cell.length_c   1.000
_cell.angle_alpha   90.00
_cell.angle_beta   90.00
_cell.angle_gamma   90.00
#
_symmetry.space_group_name_H-M   'P 1'
#
loop_
_entity.id
_entity.type
_entity.pdbx_description
1 polymer ?
#
loop_
_entity_poly.entity_id
_entity_poly.type
_entity_poly.pdbx_seq_one_letter_code
_entity_poly.pdbx_strand_id
1 'polypeptide(L)'
;RLGVKVVLASGRPVYGITALAEELDLKHYGGYIMAFNGGKIIDCGSGEVIFNQQLDDRAIPLLYREAKESGMEILTYQGPEIVTTKRENKYVLTEAFINKMKVRQLDDFPKEVVPPLNKCLIVGDPNPLHQLELQLSVLLKGKVDVYRSAGFFLECVPPGVDKSLSLQRLLDRLHLTREEVIACGDGYNDLSMIRFAGLGVAMANAAKE
;
A
#
# COMPACT_ATOMS: atom_id res chain seq x y z
N ARG A 1 21.51 -23.86 3.12
CA ARG A 1 20.35 -22.97 2.93
C ARG A 1 19.19 -23.56 3.72
N LEU A 2 18.57 -22.76 4.58
CA LEU A 2 17.69 -23.25 5.66
C LEU A 2 16.23 -23.42 5.23
N GLY A 3 15.90 -23.25 3.93
CA GLY A 3 14.50 -23.34 3.44
C GLY A 3 13.59 -22.21 3.89
N VAL A 4 14.12 -21.14 4.48
CA VAL A 4 13.35 -19.98 4.94
C VAL A 4 12.76 -19.23 3.74
N LYS A 5 11.47 -18.88 3.83
CA LYS A 5 10.77 -18.04 2.86
C LYS A 5 10.89 -16.58 3.26
N VAL A 6 11.20 -15.72 2.29
CA VAL A 6 11.29 -14.27 2.50
C VAL A 6 10.00 -13.60 2.02
N VAL A 7 9.45 -12.71 2.84
CA VAL A 7 8.27 -11.89 2.51
C VAL A 7 8.65 -10.41 2.58
N LEU A 8 8.57 -9.69 1.48
CA LEU A 8 8.71 -8.24 1.44
C LEU A 8 7.35 -7.59 1.71
N ALA A 9 7.13 -7.14 2.95
CA ALA A 9 5.89 -6.52 3.40
C ALA A 9 6.00 -5.00 3.42
N SER A 10 5.24 -4.28 2.57
CA SER A 10 5.35 -2.84 2.40
C SER A 10 4.01 -2.16 2.09
N GLY A 11 3.87 -0.88 2.47
CA GLY A 11 2.79 -0.01 2.01
C GLY A 11 2.92 0.45 0.56
N ARG A 12 4.08 0.20 -0.07
CA ARG A 12 4.36 0.55 -1.46
C ARG A 12 3.50 -0.26 -2.44
N PRO A 13 3.29 0.27 -3.68
CA PRO A 13 2.76 -0.51 -4.78
C PRO A 13 3.74 -1.63 -5.17
N VAL A 14 3.22 -2.65 -5.85
CA VAL A 14 4.04 -3.81 -6.29
C VAL A 14 5.30 -3.38 -7.00
N TYR A 15 5.18 -2.46 -7.97
CA TYR A 15 6.33 -1.97 -8.74
C TYR A 15 7.41 -1.34 -7.87
N GLY A 16 7.04 -0.61 -6.82
CA GLY A 16 7.97 0.00 -5.86
C GLY A 16 8.75 -1.02 -5.01
N ILE A 17 8.38 -2.31 -5.06
CA ILE A 17 9.03 -3.40 -4.31
C ILE A 17 9.81 -4.33 -5.24
N THR A 18 9.44 -4.37 -6.53
CA THR A 18 9.97 -5.34 -7.52
C THR A 18 11.50 -5.33 -7.60
N ALA A 19 12.12 -4.16 -7.63
CA ALA A 19 13.59 -4.07 -7.74
C ALA A 19 14.31 -4.75 -6.56
N LEU A 20 13.78 -4.63 -5.34
CA LEU A 20 14.32 -5.33 -4.16
C LEU A 20 14.06 -6.83 -4.22
N ALA A 21 12.90 -7.24 -4.71
CA ALA A 21 12.59 -8.66 -4.90
C ALA A 21 13.51 -9.32 -5.94
N GLU A 22 13.88 -8.59 -6.99
CA GLU A 22 14.86 -9.02 -8.00
C GLU A 22 16.28 -9.09 -7.41
N GLU A 23 16.70 -8.07 -6.65
CA GLU A 23 18.01 -8.04 -5.97
C GLU A 23 18.18 -9.24 -5.02
N LEU A 24 17.12 -9.63 -4.33
CA LEU A 24 17.08 -10.79 -3.43
C LEU A 24 16.84 -12.11 -4.17
N ASP A 25 16.69 -12.09 -5.48
CA ASP A 25 16.39 -13.24 -6.34
C ASP A 25 15.21 -14.09 -5.81
N LEU A 26 14.13 -13.40 -5.35
CA LEU A 26 12.97 -14.07 -4.75
C LEU A 26 12.25 -14.98 -5.75
N LYS A 27 12.40 -14.72 -7.04
CA LYS A 27 11.87 -15.60 -8.09
C LYS A 27 12.50 -16.99 -8.05
N HIS A 28 13.81 -17.06 -7.88
CA HIS A 28 14.56 -18.31 -7.84
C HIS A 28 14.43 -19.02 -6.48
N TYR A 29 14.53 -18.26 -5.38
CA TYR A 29 14.51 -18.84 -4.04
C TYR A 29 13.10 -19.05 -3.46
N GLY A 30 12.06 -18.59 -4.14
CA GLY A 30 10.67 -18.72 -3.72
C GLY A 30 10.36 -17.81 -2.52
N GLY A 31 10.07 -16.55 -2.79
CA GLY A 31 9.63 -15.55 -1.80
C GLY A 31 8.33 -14.89 -2.21
N TYR A 32 7.88 -13.93 -1.42
CA TYR A 32 6.59 -13.27 -1.60
C TYR A 32 6.71 -11.75 -1.52
N ILE A 33 5.88 -11.05 -2.29
CA ILE A 33 5.63 -9.62 -2.12
C ILE A 33 4.26 -9.44 -1.48
N MET A 34 4.21 -8.70 -0.37
CA MET A 34 2.99 -8.22 0.29
C MET A 34 2.95 -6.71 0.15
N ALA A 35 2.30 -6.22 -0.92
CA ALA A 35 2.18 -4.80 -1.27
C ALA A 35 0.93 -4.15 -0.67
N PHE A 36 0.86 -2.81 -0.71
CA PHE A 36 -0.28 -2.01 -0.25
C PHE A 36 -0.70 -2.36 1.18
N ASN A 37 0.27 -2.47 2.11
CA ASN A 37 0.04 -2.87 3.52
C ASN A 37 -0.67 -4.23 3.67
N GLY A 38 -0.49 -5.13 2.71
CA GLY A 38 -1.15 -6.42 2.67
C GLY A 38 -2.35 -6.50 1.74
N GLY A 39 -2.74 -5.41 1.07
CA GLY A 39 -3.84 -5.40 0.09
C GLY A 39 -3.60 -6.32 -1.11
N LYS A 40 -2.34 -6.69 -1.38
CA LYS A 40 -2.00 -7.63 -2.46
C LYS A 40 -0.83 -8.52 -2.07
N ILE A 41 -0.96 -9.83 -2.31
CA ILE A 41 0.10 -10.82 -2.08
C ILE A 41 0.41 -11.53 -3.41
N ILE A 42 1.69 -11.61 -3.73
CA ILE A 42 2.20 -12.24 -4.96
C ILE A 42 3.28 -13.25 -4.59
N ASP A 43 3.18 -14.46 -5.14
CA ASP A 43 4.26 -15.44 -5.17
C ASP A 43 5.27 -15.03 -6.25
N CYS A 44 6.50 -14.72 -5.85
CA CYS A 44 7.54 -14.28 -6.80
C CYS A 44 8.01 -15.40 -7.72
N GLY A 45 7.91 -16.67 -7.30
CA GLY A 45 8.34 -17.82 -8.07
C GLY A 45 7.41 -18.10 -9.25
N SER A 46 6.12 -18.18 -8.99
CA SER A 46 5.09 -18.46 -10.00
C SER A 46 4.51 -17.22 -10.68
N GLY A 47 4.59 -16.05 -10.03
CA GLY A 47 3.85 -14.83 -10.41
C GLY A 47 2.36 -14.87 -10.04
N GLU A 48 1.93 -15.90 -9.31
CA GLU A 48 0.52 -16.04 -8.87
C GLU A 48 0.15 -14.90 -7.90
N VAL A 49 -1.02 -14.29 -8.14
CA VAL A 49 -1.64 -13.37 -7.19
C VAL A 49 -2.45 -14.19 -6.19
N ILE A 50 -1.89 -14.42 -4.99
CA ILE A 50 -2.51 -15.21 -3.92
C ILE A 50 -3.69 -14.47 -3.28
N PHE A 51 -3.56 -13.16 -3.14
CA PHE A 51 -4.58 -12.30 -2.54
C PHE A 51 -4.58 -10.92 -3.20
N ASN A 52 -5.77 -10.36 -3.44
CA ASN A 52 -5.93 -9.03 -4.01
C ASN A 52 -7.21 -8.38 -3.50
N GLN A 53 -7.08 -7.51 -2.52
CA GLN A 53 -8.18 -6.70 -2.01
C GLN A 53 -8.23 -5.37 -2.76
N GLN A 54 -9.40 -5.03 -3.26
CA GLN A 54 -9.60 -3.91 -4.19
C GLN A 54 -10.53 -2.87 -3.57
N LEU A 55 -10.30 -1.61 -3.90
CA LEU A 55 -11.26 -0.53 -3.63
C LEU A 55 -12.57 -0.79 -4.38
N ASP A 56 -13.68 -0.40 -3.79
CA ASP A 56 -14.95 -0.30 -4.50
C ASP A 56 -14.83 0.81 -5.56
N ASP A 57 -15.00 0.43 -6.84
CA ASP A 57 -14.85 1.36 -7.97
C ASP A 57 -15.78 2.57 -7.85
N ARG A 58 -16.93 2.41 -7.17
CA ARG A 58 -17.89 3.50 -6.88
C ARG A 58 -17.33 4.56 -5.94
N ALA A 59 -16.28 4.26 -5.18
CA ALA A 59 -15.62 5.23 -4.32
C ALA A 59 -14.69 6.18 -5.10
N ILE A 60 -14.17 5.77 -6.27
CA ILE A 60 -13.17 6.51 -7.03
C ILE A 60 -13.66 7.92 -7.43
N PRO A 61 -14.85 8.09 -8.05
CA PRO A 61 -15.37 9.41 -8.40
C PRO A 61 -15.59 10.31 -7.18
N LEU A 62 -16.03 9.72 -6.06
CA LEU A 62 -16.23 10.44 -4.82
C LEU A 62 -14.91 10.93 -4.23
N LEU A 63 -13.91 10.06 -4.11
CA LEU A 63 -12.56 10.42 -3.65
C LEU A 63 -11.95 11.54 -4.50
N TYR A 64 -12.10 11.45 -5.82
CA TYR A 64 -11.62 12.48 -6.74
C TYR A 64 -12.30 13.83 -6.51
N ARG A 65 -13.64 13.84 -6.41
CA ARG A 65 -14.42 15.07 -6.18
C ARG A 65 -13.99 15.75 -4.88
N GLU A 66 -14.00 15.01 -3.78
CA GLU A 66 -13.66 15.54 -2.45
C GLU A 66 -12.22 16.07 -2.40
N ALA A 67 -11.28 15.37 -3.05
CA ALA A 67 -9.90 15.84 -3.18
C ALA A 67 -9.83 17.17 -3.93
N LYS A 68 -10.52 17.29 -5.07
CA LYS A 68 -10.52 18.51 -5.90
C LYS A 68 -11.18 19.69 -5.21
N GLU A 69 -12.32 19.47 -4.57
CA GLU A 69 -13.04 20.52 -3.81
C GLU A 69 -12.22 21.04 -2.64
N SER A 70 -11.38 20.18 -2.05
CA SER A 70 -10.44 20.56 -0.98
C SER A 70 -9.10 21.12 -1.49
N GLY A 71 -8.93 21.31 -2.81
CA GLY A 71 -7.71 21.83 -3.40
C GLY A 71 -6.53 20.81 -3.40
N MET A 72 -6.81 19.53 -3.15
CA MET A 72 -5.83 18.45 -3.11
C MET A 72 -5.68 17.76 -4.47
N GLU A 73 -4.63 16.98 -4.61
CA GLU A 73 -4.44 16.12 -5.77
C GLU A 73 -4.63 14.66 -5.38
N ILE A 74 -5.13 13.84 -6.32
CA ILE A 74 -5.30 12.41 -6.14
C ILE A 74 -4.46 11.66 -7.17
N LEU A 75 -3.90 10.54 -6.75
CA LEU A 75 -3.16 9.62 -7.60
C LEU A 75 -3.53 8.16 -7.30
N THR A 76 -3.23 7.29 -8.24
CA THR A 76 -3.26 5.84 -8.06
C THR A 76 -2.14 5.19 -8.87
N TYR A 77 -2.05 3.87 -8.84
CA TYR A 77 -0.95 3.10 -9.43
C TYR A 77 -1.49 2.17 -10.52
N GLN A 78 -0.95 2.27 -11.72
CA GLN A 78 -1.30 1.40 -12.86
C GLN A 78 -0.03 0.85 -13.50
N GLY A 79 0.25 -0.43 -13.22
CA GLY A 79 1.51 -1.05 -13.63
C GLY A 79 2.74 -0.30 -13.11
N PRO A 80 3.66 0.14 -13.98
CA PRO A 80 4.86 0.87 -13.59
C PRO A 80 4.64 2.38 -13.39
N GLU A 81 3.42 2.86 -13.49
CA GLU A 81 3.10 4.30 -13.50
C GLU A 81 2.23 4.71 -12.31
N ILE A 82 2.52 5.90 -11.80
CA ILE A 82 1.59 6.70 -11.01
C ILE A 82 0.73 7.48 -12.00
N VAL A 83 -0.59 7.46 -11.82
CA VAL A 83 -1.51 8.23 -12.66
C VAL A 83 -2.24 9.28 -11.83
N THR A 84 -2.36 10.50 -12.36
CA THR A 84 -2.92 11.69 -11.68
C THR A 84 -3.29 12.76 -12.71
N THR A 85 -4.03 13.80 -12.31
CA THR A 85 -4.36 14.91 -13.21
C THR A 85 -3.33 16.06 -13.19
N LYS A 86 -2.43 16.11 -12.21
CA LYS A 86 -1.38 17.14 -12.10
C LYS A 86 -0.02 16.52 -11.83
N ARG A 87 0.65 16.05 -12.87
CA ARG A 87 1.95 15.38 -12.75
C ARG A 87 3.05 16.24 -12.11
N GLU A 88 2.96 17.57 -12.23
CA GLU A 88 3.95 18.51 -11.68
C GLU A 88 3.71 18.82 -10.17
N ASN A 89 2.69 18.23 -9.55
CA ASN A 89 2.45 18.44 -8.13
C ASN A 89 3.64 17.89 -7.31
N LYS A 90 4.19 18.72 -6.41
CA LYS A 90 5.38 18.39 -5.63
C LYS A 90 5.25 17.09 -4.82
N TYR A 91 4.07 16.80 -4.30
CA TYR A 91 3.83 15.60 -3.51
C TYR A 91 3.64 14.36 -4.38
N VAL A 92 3.07 14.51 -5.59
CA VAL A 92 3.04 13.44 -6.60
C VAL A 92 4.47 13.09 -7.01
N LEU A 93 5.32 14.08 -7.25
CA LEU A 93 6.74 13.86 -7.58
C LEU A 93 7.50 13.21 -6.41
N THR A 94 7.17 13.56 -5.17
CA THR A 94 7.72 12.89 -3.99
C THR A 94 7.38 11.40 -3.96
N GLU A 95 6.11 11.05 -4.19
CA GLU A 95 5.67 9.64 -4.24
C GLU A 95 6.32 8.88 -5.41
N ALA A 96 6.45 9.54 -6.56
CA ALA A 96 7.14 8.98 -7.73
C ALA A 96 8.63 8.69 -7.45
N PHE A 97 9.31 9.61 -6.77
CA PHE A 97 10.70 9.45 -6.35
C PHE A 97 10.87 8.29 -5.35
N ILE A 98 10.01 8.23 -4.31
CA ILE A 98 10.05 7.17 -3.28
C ILE A 98 9.90 5.77 -3.91
N ASN A 99 8.99 5.63 -4.90
CA ASN A 99 8.71 4.34 -5.52
C ASN A 99 9.48 4.10 -6.82
N LYS A 100 10.31 5.05 -7.27
CA LYS A 100 11.03 5.02 -8.56
C LYS A 100 10.11 4.76 -9.75
N MET A 101 8.93 5.38 -9.73
CA MET A 101 7.89 5.23 -10.74
C MET A 101 7.79 6.46 -11.64
N LYS A 102 7.34 6.26 -12.89
CA LYS A 102 7.00 7.34 -13.79
C LYS A 102 5.63 7.90 -13.45
N VAL A 103 5.41 9.18 -13.78
CA VAL A 103 4.10 9.82 -13.63
C VAL A 103 3.47 10.02 -15.00
N ARG A 104 2.27 9.48 -15.19
CA ARG A 104 1.42 9.72 -16.35
C ARG A 104 0.26 10.63 -15.96
N GLN A 105 0.10 11.71 -16.71
CA GLN A 105 -1.01 12.64 -16.50
C GLN A 105 -2.25 12.15 -17.23
N LEU A 106 -3.40 12.30 -16.57
CA LEU A 106 -4.73 12.06 -17.08
C LEU A 106 -5.47 13.40 -17.26
N ASP A 107 -6.38 13.45 -18.21
CA ASP A 107 -7.28 14.59 -18.38
C ASP A 107 -8.50 14.47 -17.44
N ASP A 108 -9.03 13.25 -17.28
CA ASP A 108 -10.19 12.95 -16.43
C ASP A 108 -9.93 11.68 -15.58
N PHE A 109 -9.49 11.89 -14.35
CA PHE A 109 -9.10 10.79 -13.47
C PHE A 109 -10.20 9.71 -13.31
N PRO A 110 -11.48 10.02 -12.98
CA PRO A 110 -12.51 9.00 -12.83
C PRO A 110 -12.83 8.19 -14.09
N LYS A 111 -12.64 8.78 -15.27
CA LYS A 111 -12.95 8.10 -16.53
C LYS A 111 -11.79 7.30 -17.10
N GLU A 112 -10.56 7.76 -16.87
CA GLU A 112 -9.37 7.18 -17.49
C GLU A 112 -8.63 6.19 -16.59
N VAL A 113 -8.90 6.22 -15.29
CA VAL A 113 -8.37 5.22 -14.36
C VAL A 113 -9.04 3.87 -14.64
N VAL A 114 -8.22 2.83 -14.76
CA VAL A 114 -8.70 1.47 -15.08
C VAL A 114 -8.74 0.64 -13.79
N PRO A 115 -9.92 0.33 -13.25
CA PRO A 115 -10.06 -0.62 -12.15
C PRO A 115 -9.63 -2.04 -12.57
N PRO A 116 -9.26 -2.90 -11.61
CA PRO A 116 -9.37 -2.70 -10.17
C PRO A 116 -8.18 -1.97 -9.56
N LEU A 117 -8.42 -1.16 -8.53
CA LEU A 117 -7.41 -0.45 -7.77
C LEU A 117 -7.23 -1.02 -6.37
N ASN A 118 -6.01 -1.08 -5.88
CA ASN A 118 -5.73 -1.45 -4.48
C ASN A 118 -5.71 -0.24 -3.55
N LYS A 119 -5.41 0.95 -4.09
CA LYS A 119 -5.23 2.17 -3.30
C LYS A 119 -5.39 3.41 -4.17
N CYS A 120 -6.03 4.45 -3.62
CA CYS A 120 -5.84 5.83 -4.04
C CYS A 120 -5.04 6.57 -2.96
N LEU A 121 -4.24 7.54 -3.37
CA LEU A 121 -3.49 8.43 -2.47
C LEU A 121 -3.90 9.87 -2.76
N ILE A 122 -4.42 10.57 -1.75
CA ILE A 122 -4.69 12.00 -1.85
C ILE A 122 -3.52 12.75 -1.24
N VAL A 123 -3.02 13.77 -1.93
CA VAL A 123 -1.81 14.47 -1.55
C VAL A 123 -2.02 15.98 -1.50
N GLY A 124 -1.44 16.61 -0.50
CA GLY A 124 -1.59 18.05 -0.32
C GLY A 124 -0.92 18.57 0.94
N ASP A 125 -1.18 19.85 1.24
CA ASP A 125 -0.62 20.49 2.45
C ASP A 125 -1.24 19.87 3.73
N PRO A 126 -0.46 19.69 4.80
CA PRO A 126 -0.85 18.87 5.96
C PRO A 126 -2.15 19.29 6.66
N ASN A 127 -2.37 20.58 6.88
CA ASN A 127 -3.54 21.05 7.63
C ASN A 127 -4.86 20.83 6.87
N PRO A 128 -5.03 21.30 5.60
CA PRO A 128 -6.24 21.00 4.85
C PRO A 128 -6.40 19.49 4.59
N LEU A 129 -5.31 18.73 4.40
CA LEU A 129 -5.38 17.29 4.22
C LEU A 129 -5.92 16.57 5.46
N HIS A 130 -5.61 17.07 6.67
CA HIS A 130 -6.19 16.55 7.91
C HIS A 130 -7.68 16.79 8.01
N GLN A 131 -8.18 17.95 7.57
CA GLN A 131 -9.62 18.21 7.55
C GLN A 131 -10.34 17.26 6.58
N LEU A 132 -9.74 17.02 5.42
CA LEU A 132 -10.26 16.05 4.44
C LEU A 132 -10.25 14.60 4.99
N GLU A 133 -9.21 14.20 5.73
CA GLU A 133 -9.15 12.91 6.43
C GLU A 133 -10.37 12.70 7.34
N LEU A 134 -10.67 13.69 8.20
CA LEU A 134 -11.81 13.63 9.11
C LEU A 134 -13.14 13.51 8.36
N GLN A 135 -13.31 14.30 7.30
CA GLN A 135 -14.51 14.29 6.46
C GLN A 135 -14.69 12.92 5.76
N LEU A 136 -13.66 12.43 5.09
CA LEU A 136 -13.72 11.16 4.34
C LEU A 136 -13.88 9.95 5.26
N SER A 137 -13.28 9.97 6.45
CA SER A 137 -13.42 8.89 7.44
C SER A 137 -14.87 8.71 7.90
N VAL A 138 -15.66 9.79 7.96
CA VAL A 138 -17.09 9.72 8.25
C VAL A 138 -17.89 9.30 7.02
N LEU A 139 -17.62 9.94 5.87
CA LEU A 139 -18.38 9.77 4.64
C LEU A 139 -18.25 8.34 4.06
N LEU A 140 -17.06 7.75 4.17
CA LEU A 140 -16.72 6.45 3.61
C LEU A 140 -16.60 5.34 4.66
N LYS A 141 -17.09 5.57 5.88
CA LYS A 141 -17.03 4.61 6.98
C LYS A 141 -17.50 3.22 6.56
N GLY A 142 -16.64 2.21 6.75
CA GLY A 142 -16.91 0.80 6.40
C GLY A 142 -16.84 0.47 4.91
N LYS A 143 -16.53 1.45 4.04
CA LYS A 143 -16.36 1.26 2.58
C LYS A 143 -14.93 1.49 2.13
N VAL A 144 -14.26 2.47 2.73
CA VAL A 144 -12.85 2.81 2.48
C VAL A 144 -12.24 3.18 3.83
N ASP A 145 -11.09 2.63 4.12
CA ASP A 145 -10.27 3.07 5.26
C ASP A 145 -9.41 4.25 4.79
N VAL A 146 -9.48 5.34 5.57
CA VAL A 146 -8.82 6.60 5.26
C VAL A 146 -7.93 6.98 6.44
N TYR A 147 -6.63 7.13 6.20
CA TYR A 147 -5.65 7.52 7.22
C TYR A 147 -4.41 8.15 6.61
N ARG A 148 -3.72 8.99 7.37
CA ARG A 148 -2.46 9.59 6.92
C ARG A 148 -1.26 8.68 7.21
N SER A 149 -0.48 8.37 6.17
CA SER A 149 0.83 7.71 6.29
C SER A 149 1.97 8.70 6.45
N ALA A 150 1.75 9.96 6.05
CA ALA A 150 2.62 11.12 6.30
C ALA A 150 1.76 12.38 6.41
N GLY A 151 2.33 13.49 6.85
CA GLY A 151 1.59 14.74 6.97
C GLY A 151 0.89 15.19 5.68
N PHE A 152 1.46 14.83 4.53
CA PHE A 152 1.02 15.22 3.19
C PHE A 152 0.50 14.05 2.33
N PHE A 153 0.37 12.86 2.90
CA PHE A 153 -0.13 11.65 2.23
C PHE A 153 -1.34 11.08 2.97
N LEU A 154 -2.50 11.05 2.32
CA LEU A 154 -3.74 10.46 2.80
C LEU A 154 -4.05 9.20 2.00
N GLU A 155 -3.91 8.06 2.66
CA GLU A 155 -4.19 6.74 2.11
C GLU A 155 -5.68 6.49 2.06
N CYS A 156 -6.18 6.03 0.92
CA CYS A 156 -7.55 5.55 0.74
C CYS A 156 -7.47 4.10 0.24
N VAL A 157 -7.76 3.16 1.13
CA VAL A 157 -7.57 1.72 0.90
C VAL A 157 -8.87 0.95 1.15
N PRO A 158 -9.01 -0.29 0.65
CA PRO A 158 -10.13 -1.15 1.03
C PRO A 158 -10.19 -1.35 2.55
N PRO A 159 -11.40 -1.52 3.12
CA PRO A 159 -11.53 -1.65 4.57
C PRO A 159 -10.87 -2.92 5.09
N GLY A 160 -10.22 -2.81 6.25
CA GLY A 160 -9.60 -3.91 6.94
C GLY A 160 -8.33 -4.45 6.29
N VAL A 161 -7.64 -3.65 5.47
CA VAL A 161 -6.29 -3.98 4.99
C VAL A 161 -5.32 -3.83 6.15
N ASP A 162 -4.66 -4.92 6.52
CA ASP A 162 -3.69 -4.98 7.61
C ASP A 162 -2.61 -6.03 7.33
N LYS A 163 -1.36 -5.73 7.69
CA LYS A 163 -0.22 -6.62 7.41
C LYS A 163 -0.32 -7.95 8.17
N SER A 164 -0.85 -7.96 9.40
CA SER A 164 -0.97 -9.20 10.18
C SER A 164 -2.04 -10.11 9.61
N LEU A 165 -3.19 -9.57 9.22
CA LEU A 165 -4.27 -10.34 8.60
C LEU A 165 -3.84 -10.93 7.26
N SER A 166 -3.08 -10.19 6.48
CA SER A 166 -2.57 -10.67 5.19
C SER A 166 -1.44 -11.67 5.36
N LEU A 167 -0.61 -11.51 6.39
CA LEU A 167 0.38 -12.51 6.77
C LEU A 167 -0.30 -13.81 7.21
N GLN A 168 -1.36 -13.75 8.02
CA GLN A 168 -2.14 -14.95 8.38
C GLN A 168 -2.66 -15.68 7.15
N ARG A 169 -3.24 -14.97 6.16
CA ARG A 169 -3.69 -15.59 4.90
C ARG A 169 -2.56 -16.29 4.14
N LEU A 170 -1.38 -15.68 4.12
CA LEU A 170 -0.20 -16.29 3.49
C LEU A 170 0.22 -17.55 4.26
N LEU A 171 0.26 -17.51 5.59
CA LEU A 171 0.60 -18.67 6.41
C LEU A 171 -0.39 -19.82 6.22
N ASP A 172 -1.70 -19.54 6.19
CA ASP A 172 -2.73 -20.53 5.91
C ASP A 172 -2.50 -21.23 4.57
N ARG A 173 -2.14 -20.47 3.53
CA ARG A 173 -1.81 -20.99 2.20
C ARG A 173 -0.55 -21.86 2.20
N LEU A 174 0.41 -21.54 3.06
CA LEU A 174 1.69 -22.25 3.18
C LEU A 174 1.67 -23.39 4.21
N HIS A 175 0.55 -23.57 4.92
CA HIS A 175 0.42 -24.51 6.03
C HIS A 175 1.45 -24.27 7.15
N LEU A 176 1.73 -22.99 7.42
CA LEU A 176 2.64 -22.54 8.48
C LEU A 176 1.85 -21.90 9.61
N THR A 177 2.46 -21.87 10.79
CA THR A 177 1.91 -21.21 11.97
C THR A 177 2.64 -19.89 12.25
N ARG A 178 2.06 -19.01 13.03
CA ARG A 178 2.69 -17.74 13.42
C ARG A 178 3.98 -17.92 14.21
N GLU A 179 4.12 -19.04 14.94
CA GLU A 179 5.30 -19.42 15.72
C GLU A 179 6.53 -19.67 14.81
N GLU A 180 6.31 -19.95 13.53
CA GLU A 180 7.35 -20.16 12.51
C GLU A 180 7.74 -18.86 11.80
N VAL A 181 7.20 -17.70 12.23
CA VAL A 181 7.42 -16.39 11.61
C VAL A 181 8.35 -15.52 12.42
N ILE A 182 9.30 -14.91 11.73
CA ILE A 182 10.07 -13.75 12.21
C ILE A 182 9.59 -12.54 11.41
N ALA A 183 9.07 -11.51 12.09
CA ALA A 183 8.65 -10.27 11.48
C ALA A 183 9.53 -9.10 11.94
N CYS A 184 10.11 -8.37 10.99
CA CYS A 184 10.94 -7.20 11.25
C CYS A 184 10.25 -5.95 10.67
N GLY A 185 10.26 -4.84 11.40
CA GLY A 185 9.66 -3.59 10.93
C GLY A 185 10.09 -2.37 11.74
N ASP A 186 9.79 -1.18 11.24
CA ASP A 186 10.17 0.09 11.87
C ASP A 186 9.03 1.13 11.92
N GLY A 187 7.95 0.91 11.19
CA GLY A 187 6.80 1.80 11.12
C GLY A 187 5.59 1.34 11.95
N TYR A 188 4.69 2.28 12.21
CA TYR A 188 3.41 1.96 12.90
C TYR A 188 2.57 0.94 12.15
N ASN A 189 2.65 0.93 10.82
CA ASN A 189 1.97 -0.05 9.97
C ASN A 189 2.56 -1.46 10.04
N ASP A 190 3.72 -1.64 10.71
CA ASP A 190 4.35 -2.95 10.97
C ASP A 190 3.96 -3.52 12.33
N LEU A 191 3.42 -2.69 13.22
CA LEU A 191 3.17 -3.06 14.62
C LEU A 191 2.26 -4.29 14.74
N SER A 192 1.19 -4.36 13.96
CA SER A 192 0.28 -5.51 13.95
C SER A 192 1.02 -6.80 13.56
N MET A 193 1.86 -6.73 12.52
CA MET A 193 2.64 -7.85 12.03
C MET A 193 3.71 -8.29 13.04
N ILE A 194 4.41 -7.34 13.65
CA ILE A 194 5.44 -7.60 14.68
C ILE A 194 4.81 -8.30 15.91
N ARG A 195 3.64 -7.83 16.36
CA ARG A 195 2.91 -8.45 17.48
C ARG A 195 2.32 -9.81 17.15
N PHE A 196 2.00 -10.05 15.91
CA PHE A 196 1.40 -11.29 15.42
C PHE A 196 2.41 -12.43 15.34
N ALA A 197 3.65 -12.17 14.89
CA ALA A 197 4.68 -13.15 14.63
C ALA A 197 5.15 -13.85 15.92
N GLY A 198 5.65 -15.08 15.78
CA GLY A 198 6.28 -15.81 16.89
C GLY A 198 7.54 -15.11 17.40
N LEU A 199 8.28 -14.42 16.52
CA LEU A 199 9.35 -13.51 16.90
C LEU A 199 9.17 -12.17 16.16
N GLY A 200 8.77 -11.15 16.91
CA GLY A 200 8.70 -9.77 16.41
C GLY A 200 9.99 -9.02 16.71
N VAL A 201 10.51 -8.30 15.72
CA VAL A 201 11.75 -7.51 15.82
C VAL A 201 11.46 -6.07 15.41
N ALA A 202 11.56 -5.15 16.36
CA ALA A 202 11.59 -3.72 16.06
C ALA A 202 13.01 -3.31 15.64
N MET A 203 13.13 -2.61 14.51
CA MET A 203 14.39 -2.10 14.02
C MET A 203 14.92 -0.98 14.95
N ALA A 204 16.23 -0.76 14.99
CA ALA A 204 16.85 0.25 15.87
C ALA A 204 16.37 1.69 15.57
N ASN A 205 15.91 1.94 14.35
CA ASN A 205 15.32 3.20 13.91
C ASN A 205 13.78 3.23 14.01
N ALA A 206 13.16 2.22 14.62
CA ALA A 206 11.71 2.16 14.77
C ALA A 206 11.17 3.34 15.60
N ALA A 207 9.91 3.71 15.32
CA ALA A 207 9.20 4.71 16.11
C ALA A 207 9.21 4.32 17.60
N LYS A 208 9.54 5.30 18.45
CA LYS A 208 9.54 5.11 19.91
C LYS A 208 8.09 5.30 20.41
N GLU A 209 7.52 4.26 20.98
CA GLU A 209 6.37 4.29 21.86
C GLU A 209 6.70 3.66 23.20
#